data_e1bb92ed7b0eb3e2679dd9ecc943f8b6
#
_entry.id   e1bb92ed7b0eb3e2679dd9ecc943f8b6
#
_cell.length_a   1.000
_cell.length_b   1.000
_cell.length_c   1.000
_cell.angle_alpha   90.00
_cell.angle_beta   90.00
_cell.angle_gamma   90.00
#
_symmetry.space_group_name_H-M   'P 1'
#
loop_
_entity.id
_entity.type
_entity.pdbx_description
1 polymer ?
#
loop_
_entity_poly.entity_id
_entity_poly.type
_entity_poly.pdbx_seq_one_letter_code
_entity_poly.pdbx_strand_id
1 'polypeptide(L)' 'MSNGTVKFFNTSKGFGFITPEDGSKDVFVHQNGLKEDINEGDKVSYDVEESPKGLNATNVTVD' A
#
# COMPACT_ATOMS: atom_id res chain seq x y z
N MET A 1 -3.34 12.63 -0.23
CA MET A 1 -3.18 11.26 -0.77
C MET A 1 -1.78 11.09 -1.31
N SER A 2 -1.23 9.92 -1.11
CA SER A 2 0.10 9.60 -1.63
C SER A 2 -0.03 8.64 -2.80
N ASN A 3 1.01 8.59 -3.63
CA ASN A 3 1.05 7.69 -4.77
C ASN A 3 2.27 6.78 -4.68
N GLY A 4 2.13 5.58 -5.16
CA GLY A 4 3.23 4.63 -5.19
C GLY A 4 2.94 3.45 -6.09
N THR A 5 3.84 2.49 -6.06
CA THR A 5 3.72 1.27 -6.84
C THR A 5 3.75 0.09 -5.88
N VAL A 6 2.85 -0.86 -6.07
CA VAL A 6 2.81 -2.07 -5.24
C VAL A 6 4.09 -2.86 -5.49
N LYS A 7 4.89 -3.03 -4.44
CA LYS A 7 6.12 -3.79 -4.51
C LYS A 7 5.81 -5.29 -4.55
N PHE A 8 4.92 -5.72 -3.68
CA PHE A 8 4.34 -7.06 -3.71
C PHE A 8 3.10 -7.08 -2.84
N PHE A 9 2.26 -8.06 -3.05
CA PHE A 9 1.10 -8.29 -2.19
C PHE A 9 0.85 -9.77 -2.06
N ASN A 10 0.79 -10.26 -0.82
CA ASN A 10 0.54 -11.66 -0.51
C ASN A 10 -0.93 -11.84 -0.20
N THR A 11 -1.70 -12.34 -1.16
CA THR A 11 -3.15 -12.52 -1.00
C THR A 11 -3.50 -13.57 0.04
N SER A 12 -2.64 -14.58 0.21
CA SER A 12 -2.87 -15.62 1.21
C SER A 12 -2.78 -15.10 2.62
N LYS A 13 -1.85 -14.18 2.88
CA LYS A 13 -1.67 -13.59 4.20
C LYS A 13 -2.38 -12.25 4.35
N GLY A 14 -2.80 -11.65 3.24
CA GLY A 14 -3.56 -10.41 3.24
C GLY A 14 -2.75 -9.16 3.52
N PHE A 15 -1.48 -9.13 3.12
CA PHE A 15 -0.66 -7.94 3.31
C PHE A 15 0.37 -7.78 2.19
N GLY A 16 0.93 -6.58 2.11
CA GLY A 16 1.96 -6.30 1.13
C GLY A 16 2.65 -4.99 1.44
N PHE A 17 3.42 -4.50 0.48
CA PHE A 17 4.13 -3.23 0.62
C PHE A 17 3.96 -2.40 -0.64
N ILE A 18 3.93 -1.08 -0.44
CA ILE A 18 3.87 -0.11 -1.52
C ILE A 18 5.16 0.71 -1.46
N THR A 19 5.82 0.88 -2.60
CA THR A 19 6.99 1.75 -2.71
C THR A 19 6.51 3.13 -3.13
N PRO A 20 6.62 4.14 -2.25
CA PRO A 20 6.19 5.50 -2.58
C PRO A 20 6.94 6.09 -3.77
N GLU A 21 6.26 6.89 -4.57
CA GLU A 21 6.88 7.52 -5.74
C GLU A 21 7.96 8.54 -5.38
N ASP A 22 7.89 9.10 -4.18
CA ASP A 22 8.86 10.10 -3.73
C ASP A 22 10.15 9.49 -3.20
N GLY A 23 10.30 8.17 -3.26
CA GLY A 23 11.50 7.50 -2.79
C GLY A 23 11.55 7.26 -1.29
N SER A 24 10.47 7.50 -0.59
CA SER A 24 10.37 7.23 0.84
C SER A 24 10.41 5.74 1.11
N LYS A 25 10.49 5.37 2.40
CA LYS A 25 10.48 3.97 2.81
C LYS A 25 9.18 3.29 2.40
N ASP A 26 9.24 1.99 2.14
CA ASP A 26 8.07 1.21 1.81
C ASP A 26 6.99 1.35 2.88
N VAL A 27 5.75 1.39 2.43
CA VAL A 27 4.58 1.53 3.30
C VAL A 27 3.88 0.18 3.35
N PHE A 28 3.58 -0.28 4.57
CA PHE A 28 2.85 -1.54 4.77
C PHE A 28 1.38 -1.34 4.38
N VAL A 29 0.81 -2.35 3.71
CA VAL A 29 -0.61 -2.32 3.37
C VAL A 29 -1.24 -3.64 3.76
N HIS A 30 -2.38 -3.57 4.43
CA HIS A 30 -3.17 -4.73 4.82
C HIS A 30 -4.44 -4.78 3.97
N GLN A 31 -4.95 -5.99 3.71
CA GLN A 31 -6.15 -6.13 2.87
C GLN A 31 -7.33 -5.29 3.35
N ASN A 32 -7.42 -5.04 4.66
CA ASN A 32 -8.47 -4.19 5.21
C ASN A 32 -8.35 -2.73 4.80
N GLY A 33 -7.17 -2.32 4.36
CA GLY A 33 -6.94 -0.96 3.87
C GLY A 33 -7.19 -0.79 2.38
N LEU A 34 -7.53 -1.85 1.69
CA LEU A 34 -7.78 -1.81 0.25
C LEU A 34 -9.23 -1.51 -0.04
N LYS A 35 -9.47 -0.65 -1.01
CA LYS A 35 -10.82 -0.43 -1.54
C LYS A 35 -11.08 -1.30 -2.74
N GLU A 36 -10.04 -1.85 -3.34
CA GLU A 36 -10.12 -2.77 -4.47
C GLU A 36 -8.88 -3.65 -4.49
N ASP A 37 -8.95 -4.74 -5.23
CA ASP A 37 -7.82 -5.66 -5.31
C ASP A 37 -6.63 -5.00 -6.01
N ILE A 38 -5.45 -5.28 -5.49
CA ILE A 38 -4.20 -4.78 -6.07
C ILE A 38 -3.28 -5.94 -6.38
N ASN A 39 -2.36 -5.72 -7.31
CA ASN A 39 -1.38 -6.70 -7.71
C ASN A 39 0.00 -6.07 -7.75
N GLU A 40 1.03 -6.91 -7.71
CA GLU A 40 2.40 -6.46 -7.82
C GLU A 40 2.59 -5.62 -9.08
N GLY A 41 3.21 -4.47 -8.92
CA GLY A 41 3.47 -3.56 -10.03
C GLY A 41 2.38 -2.56 -10.31
N ASP A 42 1.22 -2.68 -9.67
CA ASP A 42 0.13 -1.72 -9.87
C ASP A 42 0.49 -0.36 -9.29
N LYS A 43 0.09 0.70 -9.99
CA LYS A 43 0.22 2.05 -9.47
C LYS A 43 -1.04 2.37 -8.67
N VAL A 44 -0.84 2.88 -7.47
CA VAL A 44 -1.94 3.09 -6.53
C VAL A 44 -1.87 4.46 -5.89
N SER A 45 -3.03 4.92 -5.44
CA SER A 45 -3.16 6.10 -4.59
C SER A 45 -3.65 5.63 -3.24
N TYR A 46 -3.16 6.25 -2.17
CA TYR A 46 -3.48 5.80 -0.82
C TYR A 46 -3.25 6.92 0.18
N ASP A 47 -3.81 6.74 1.38
CA ASP A 47 -3.54 7.60 2.53
C ASP A 47 -2.54 6.89 3.42
N VAL A 48 -1.71 7.66 4.11
CA VAL A 48 -0.71 7.12 5.02
C VAL A 48 -1.19 7.35 6.44
N GLU A 49 -1.14 6.31 7.25
CA GLU A 49 -1.53 6.36 8.65
C GLU A 49 -0.38 5.83 9.50
N GLU A 50 -0.02 6.55 10.56
CA GLU A 50 1.01 6.09 11.47
C GLU A 50 0.46 5.04 12.42
N SER A 51 1.27 4.02 12.69
CA SER A 51 0.95 3.00 13.66
C SER A 51 2.19 2.70 14.49
N PRO A 52 2.03 2.01 15.64
CA PRO A 52 3.19 1.61 16.46
C PRO A 52 4.23 0.79 15.71
N LYS A 53 3.84 0.14 14.63
CA LYS A 53 4.74 -0.68 13.81
C LYS A 53 5.31 0.06 12.61
N GLY A 54 4.93 1.32 12.40
CA GLY A 54 5.37 2.12 11.27
C GLY A 54 4.22 2.69 10.48
N LEU A 55 4.46 3.00 9.21
CA LEU A 55 3.44 3.61 8.36
C LEU A 55 2.61 2.54 7.65
N ASN A 56 1.31 2.75 7.63
CA ASN A 56 0.36 1.89 6.94
C ASN A 56 -0.36 2.67 5.84
N ALA A 57 -0.65 1.99 4.74
CA ALA A 57 -1.48 2.56 3.67
C ALA A 57 -2.93 2.20 3.94
N THR A 58 -3.82 3.18 3.76
CA THR A 58 -5.26 3.00 3.90
C THR A 58 -5.96 3.60 2.69
N ASN A 59 -7.21 3.23 2.46
CA ASN A 59 -8.00 3.74 1.33
C ASN A 59 -7.27 3.56 0.01
N VAL A 60 -6.64 2.42 -0.18
CA VAL A 60 -5.82 2.15 -1.36
C VAL A 60 -6.72 1.91 -2.57
N THR A 61 -6.45 2.65 -3.64
CA THR A 61 -7.15 2.49 -4.92
C THR A 61 -6.15 2.37 -6.04
N VAL A 62 -6.48 1.63 -7.08
CA VAL A 62 -5.62 1.49 -8.26
C VAL A 62 -5.83 2.70 -9.17
N ASP A 63 -4.73 3.28 -9.61
CA ASP A 63 -4.78 4.42 -10.53
C ASP A 63 -5.20 4.01 -11.95
#